data_321eacd0864c72987861c1ca4699efc9
#
_entry.id   321eacd0864c72987861c1ca4699efc9
#
_cell.length_a   1.000
_cell.length_b   1.000
_cell.length_c   1.000
_cell.angle_alpha   90.00
_cell.angle_beta   90.00
_cell.angle_gamma   90.00
#
_symmetry.space_group_name_H-M   'P 1'
#
loop_
_entity.id
_entity.type
_entity.pdbx_description
1 polymer ?
#
loop_
_entity_poly.entity_id
_entity_poly.type
_entity_poly.pdbx_seq_one_letter_code
_entity_poly.pdbx_strand_id
1 'polypeptide(L)'
;SCVLVEAIKPFLTTDGVSKIIVAIHPSFSDEFLNALENARIEDTRIILTNGGLTRTQTVKNGLRAIDDDCDYVIIHDGARPYVTNALIDSVVAGAVEKGVALPLLPLTDSLVCVKFGVDPVGRADYRRVQTPLCARKDIVIAAYSKCDGEYLDDIAVIQKHSPCDVRMIEGDPKNIKITTKVDLKTSLSGIGYDIHRFKKGTGIKLMATLIPCEFAFVAHSDGDVAMHALMDAILSAMGEKDIGHLFPVDDARYDDADSKDLLEVVLDKVQKKGLRLQNVTVAIIAERPMLAPYIDSMRNNMSAILHIPCEKIGITATTNEQVGDLGDSKSIAAFATALLA
;
A
#
# COMPACT_ATOMS: atom_id res chain seq x y z
N SER A 1 -1.42 8.49 8.13
CA SER A 1 -2.88 8.69 8.16
C SER A 1 -3.53 7.65 9.07
N CYS A 2 -4.65 8.01 9.71
CA CYS A 2 -5.41 7.11 10.59
C CYS A 2 -6.40 6.30 9.73
N VAL A 3 -6.44 4.97 9.89
CA VAL A 3 -7.33 4.07 9.15
C VAL A 3 -8.80 4.50 9.25
N LEU A 4 -9.22 4.89 10.46
CA LEU A 4 -10.60 5.33 10.70
C LEU A 4 -10.92 6.64 9.95
N VAL A 5 -9.98 7.59 9.89
CA VAL A 5 -10.13 8.83 9.12
C VAL A 5 -10.28 8.53 7.63
N GLU A 6 -9.48 7.61 7.09
CA GLU A 6 -9.64 7.20 5.68
C GLU A 6 -10.99 6.50 5.43
N ALA A 7 -11.48 5.72 6.39
CA ALA A 7 -12.77 5.04 6.25
C ALA A 7 -13.98 5.99 6.23
N ILE A 8 -13.90 7.17 6.87
CA ILE A 8 -15.01 8.14 6.88
C ILE A 8 -14.98 9.11 5.68
N LYS A 9 -13.83 9.36 5.05
CA LYS A 9 -13.70 10.34 3.95
C LYS A 9 -14.73 10.17 2.83
N PRO A 10 -15.00 8.96 2.29
CA PRO A 10 -16.01 8.81 1.25
C PRO A 10 -17.42 9.24 1.69
N PHE A 11 -17.77 9.04 2.95
CA PHE A 11 -19.08 9.45 3.47
C PHE A 11 -19.23 10.97 3.61
N LEU A 12 -18.13 11.71 3.73
CA LEU A 12 -18.15 13.18 3.73
C LEU A 12 -18.55 13.76 2.37
N THR A 13 -18.31 13.01 1.30
CA THR A 13 -18.57 13.42 -0.09
C THR A 13 -19.76 12.68 -0.72
N THR A 14 -20.39 11.77 0.01
CA THR A 14 -21.60 11.07 -0.45
C THR A 14 -22.82 11.97 -0.22
N ASP A 15 -23.62 12.17 -1.28
CA ASP A 15 -24.85 12.93 -1.21
C ASP A 15 -25.89 12.28 -0.27
N GLY A 16 -26.62 13.10 0.45
CA GLY A 16 -27.69 12.64 1.37
C GLY A 16 -27.19 12.13 2.72
N VAL A 17 -25.88 12.08 2.97
CA VAL A 17 -25.34 11.78 4.32
C VAL A 17 -25.45 13.02 5.20
N SER A 18 -26.43 13.01 6.09
CA SER A 18 -26.72 14.13 7.01
C SER A 18 -25.91 14.07 8.30
N LYS A 19 -25.46 12.86 8.72
CA LYS A 19 -24.75 12.66 9.99
C LYS A 19 -23.79 11.47 9.88
N ILE A 20 -22.61 11.58 10.50
CA ILE A 20 -21.60 10.53 10.59
C ILE A 20 -21.31 10.27 12.06
N ILE A 21 -21.83 9.17 12.59
CA ILE A 21 -21.64 8.77 13.98
C ILE A 21 -20.44 7.85 14.07
N VAL A 22 -19.39 8.30 14.75
CA VAL A 22 -18.17 7.53 14.97
C VAL A 22 -18.19 6.96 16.38
N ALA A 23 -18.49 5.67 16.49
CA ALA A 23 -18.50 4.95 17.75
C ALA A 23 -17.08 4.41 18.04
N ILE A 24 -16.36 5.03 18.98
CA ILE A 24 -14.98 4.76 19.29
C ILE A 24 -14.78 4.51 20.79
N HIS A 25 -13.81 3.67 21.16
CA HIS A 25 -13.47 3.51 22.56
C HIS A 25 -12.94 4.83 23.14
N PRO A 26 -13.41 5.27 24.32
CA PRO A 26 -13.06 6.60 24.87
C PRO A 26 -11.58 6.91 24.94
N SER A 27 -10.72 5.89 25.19
CA SER A 27 -9.27 6.08 25.26
C SER A 27 -8.61 6.50 23.95
N PHE A 28 -9.32 6.38 22.79
CA PHE A 28 -8.81 6.76 21.46
C PHE A 28 -9.47 8.01 20.91
N SER A 29 -10.35 8.68 21.68
CA SER A 29 -11.07 9.86 21.21
C SER A 29 -10.13 11.00 20.84
N ASP A 30 -9.16 11.30 21.71
CA ASP A 30 -8.19 12.37 21.47
C ASP A 30 -7.28 12.07 20.27
N GLU A 31 -6.84 10.81 20.12
CA GLU A 31 -6.05 10.39 18.97
C GLU A 31 -6.83 10.56 17.66
N PHE A 32 -8.11 10.24 17.67
CA PHE A 32 -8.98 10.40 16.51
C PHE A 32 -9.22 11.88 16.17
N LEU A 33 -9.49 12.73 17.16
CA LEU A 33 -9.64 14.17 16.96
C LEU A 33 -8.37 14.80 16.40
N ASN A 34 -7.21 14.46 16.95
CA ASN A 34 -5.91 14.88 16.41
C ASN A 34 -5.69 14.37 14.96
N ALA A 35 -6.17 13.17 14.64
CA ALA A 35 -6.06 12.62 13.29
C ALA A 35 -6.96 13.35 12.29
N LEU A 36 -8.15 13.81 12.70
CA LEU A 36 -9.04 14.67 11.89
C LEU A 36 -8.37 16.03 11.64
N GLU A 37 -7.83 16.66 12.68
CA GLU A 37 -7.12 17.94 12.57
C GLU A 37 -5.92 17.84 11.61
N ASN A 38 -5.08 16.81 11.77
CA ASN A 38 -3.95 16.54 10.86
C ASN A 38 -4.40 16.28 9.41
N ALA A 39 -5.59 15.73 9.22
CA ALA A 39 -6.19 15.51 7.90
C ALA A 39 -6.93 16.76 7.37
N ARG A 40 -6.99 17.85 8.15
CA ARG A 40 -7.74 19.10 7.88
C ARG A 40 -9.21 18.84 7.56
N ILE A 41 -9.82 17.93 8.33
CA ILE A 41 -11.24 17.62 8.23
C ILE A 41 -11.98 18.33 9.36
N GLU A 42 -12.76 19.35 8.97
CA GLU A 42 -13.66 20.08 9.85
C GLU A 42 -15.08 19.93 9.30
N ASP A 43 -15.85 18.97 9.83
CA ASP A 43 -17.21 18.69 9.36
C ASP A 43 -18.14 18.48 10.56
N THR A 44 -19.13 19.35 10.68
CA THR A 44 -20.10 19.37 11.80
C THR A 44 -21.01 18.14 11.82
N ARG A 45 -21.07 17.36 10.75
CA ARG A 45 -21.82 16.11 10.68
C ARG A 45 -21.17 14.97 11.46
N ILE A 46 -19.86 15.10 11.79
CA ILE A 46 -19.12 14.08 12.54
C ILE A 46 -19.46 14.18 14.03
N ILE A 47 -20.05 13.12 14.57
CA ILE A 47 -20.42 13.02 15.97
C ILE A 47 -19.72 11.82 16.58
N LEU A 48 -19.01 12.06 17.70
CA LEU A 48 -18.40 10.97 18.45
C LEU A 48 -19.40 10.40 19.46
N THR A 49 -19.39 9.07 19.58
CA THR A 49 -20.08 8.34 20.64
C THR A 49 -19.19 7.22 21.19
N ASN A 50 -19.46 6.79 22.41
CA ASN A 50 -18.69 5.72 23.03
C ASN A 50 -18.98 4.38 22.33
N GLY A 51 -17.92 3.70 21.89
CA GLY A 51 -17.98 2.30 21.51
C GLY A 51 -18.34 1.40 22.69
N GLY A 52 -18.76 0.17 22.38
CA GLY A 52 -19.01 -0.86 23.38
C GLY A 52 -17.83 -1.83 23.53
N LEU A 53 -17.96 -2.78 24.45
CA LEU A 53 -16.99 -3.87 24.63
C LEU A 53 -16.95 -4.83 23.44
N THR A 54 -18.04 -4.88 22.67
CA THR A 54 -18.19 -5.74 21.50
C THR A 54 -18.68 -4.92 20.31
N ARG A 55 -18.60 -5.51 19.09
CA ARG A 55 -19.10 -4.89 17.87
C ARG A 55 -20.62 -4.63 17.96
N THR A 56 -21.38 -5.63 18.41
CA THR A 56 -22.83 -5.49 18.57
C THR A 56 -23.18 -4.34 19.53
N GLN A 57 -22.49 -4.23 20.66
CA GLN A 57 -22.68 -3.13 21.61
C GLN A 57 -22.28 -1.77 21.02
N THR A 58 -21.22 -1.73 20.25
CA THR A 58 -20.75 -0.51 19.57
C THR A 58 -21.80 0.02 18.60
N VAL A 59 -22.39 -0.87 17.78
CA VAL A 59 -23.48 -0.51 16.87
C VAL A 59 -24.72 -0.04 17.63
N LYS A 60 -25.12 -0.72 18.72
CA LYS A 60 -26.22 -0.26 19.60
C LYS A 60 -26.00 1.17 20.11
N ASN A 61 -24.78 1.50 20.52
CA ASN A 61 -24.45 2.82 21.02
C ASN A 61 -24.53 3.87 19.90
N GLY A 62 -24.04 3.55 18.69
CA GLY A 62 -24.17 4.40 17.51
C GLY A 62 -25.62 4.65 17.13
N LEU A 63 -26.45 3.60 17.13
CA LEU A 63 -27.87 3.72 16.80
C LEU A 63 -28.65 4.62 17.77
N ARG A 64 -28.26 4.70 19.05
CA ARG A 64 -28.87 5.61 20.04
C ARG A 64 -28.55 7.08 19.79
N ALA A 65 -27.50 7.37 19.03
CA ALA A 65 -27.12 8.73 18.67
C ALA A 65 -27.77 9.20 17.36
N ILE A 66 -28.64 8.39 16.74
CA ILE A 66 -29.38 8.74 15.53
C ILE A 66 -30.60 9.61 15.93
N ASP A 67 -30.78 10.72 15.22
CA ASP A 67 -31.95 11.56 15.33
C ASP A 67 -33.14 10.99 14.54
N ASP A 68 -34.32 11.61 14.70
CA ASP A 68 -35.54 11.15 14.04
C ASP A 68 -35.61 11.49 12.55
N ASP A 69 -34.71 12.33 12.04
CA ASP A 69 -34.79 12.91 10.69
C ASP A 69 -34.14 12.08 9.59
N CYS A 70 -33.73 10.81 9.83
CA CYS A 70 -33.15 9.97 8.78
C CYS A 70 -34.05 8.77 8.46
N ASP A 71 -34.14 8.40 7.18
CA ASP A 71 -34.89 7.24 6.69
C ASP A 71 -34.04 5.98 6.65
N TYR A 72 -32.76 6.11 6.42
CA TYR A 72 -31.80 5.01 6.26
C TYR A 72 -30.61 5.16 7.18
N VAL A 73 -30.05 4.03 7.59
CA VAL A 73 -28.83 3.93 8.38
C VAL A 73 -27.80 3.13 7.61
N ILE A 74 -26.61 3.69 7.48
CA ILE A 74 -25.44 3.01 6.90
C ILE A 74 -24.51 2.59 8.04
N ILE A 75 -24.22 1.29 8.14
CA ILE A 75 -23.27 0.76 9.13
C ILE A 75 -22.01 0.33 8.39
N HIS A 76 -20.87 0.91 8.79
CA HIS A 76 -19.59 0.65 8.16
C HIS A 76 -18.50 0.31 9.18
N ASP A 77 -17.67 -0.67 8.85
CA ASP A 77 -16.51 -1.02 9.67
C ASP A 77 -15.41 0.05 9.51
N GLY A 78 -15.05 0.76 10.57
CA GLY A 78 -13.96 1.75 10.56
C GLY A 78 -12.57 1.19 10.18
N ALA A 79 -12.46 -0.14 10.08
CA ALA A 79 -11.27 -0.84 9.59
C ALA A 79 -11.29 -1.10 8.06
N ARG A 80 -12.23 -0.54 7.29
CA ARG A 80 -12.30 -0.63 5.83
C ARG A 80 -12.08 0.72 5.17
N PRO A 81 -10.84 1.20 5.07
CA PRO A 81 -10.52 2.54 4.56
C PRO A 81 -10.67 2.68 3.04
N TYR A 82 -10.89 1.61 2.30
CA TYR A 82 -10.90 1.61 0.84
C TYR A 82 -12.32 1.51 0.24
N VAL A 83 -13.34 1.83 1.03
CA VAL A 83 -14.71 1.96 0.51
C VAL A 83 -14.78 3.13 -0.48
N THR A 84 -15.55 2.97 -1.56
CA THR A 84 -15.74 4.00 -2.59
C THR A 84 -17.14 4.58 -2.53
N ASN A 85 -17.31 5.83 -2.99
CA ASN A 85 -18.64 6.45 -3.13
C ASN A 85 -19.56 5.59 -4.03
N ALA A 86 -19.05 5.04 -5.13
CA ALA A 86 -19.82 4.17 -6.02
C ALA A 86 -20.39 2.93 -5.29
N LEU A 87 -19.63 2.33 -4.38
CA LEU A 87 -20.11 1.21 -3.57
C LEU A 87 -21.16 1.66 -2.55
N ILE A 88 -20.95 2.82 -1.90
CA ILE A 88 -21.91 3.41 -0.96
C ILE A 88 -23.23 3.68 -1.68
N ASP A 89 -23.19 4.37 -2.83
CA ASP A 89 -24.37 4.71 -3.64
C ASP A 89 -25.13 3.45 -4.08
N SER A 90 -24.42 2.40 -4.51
CA SER A 90 -25.04 1.13 -4.91
C SER A 90 -25.77 0.45 -3.74
N VAL A 91 -25.17 0.50 -2.55
CA VAL A 91 -25.77 -0.08 -1.34
C VAL A 91 -26.98 0.73 -0.87
N VAL A 92 -26.92 2.06 -0.95
CA VAL A 92 -28.05 2.94 -0.64
C VAL A 92 -29.21 2.69 -1.60
N ALA A 93 -28.94 2.67 -2.92
CA ALA A 93 -29.97 2.38 -3.94
C ALA A 93 -30.63 1.00 -3.71
N GLY A 94 -29.82 -0.01 -3.38
CA GLY A 94 -30.34 -1.35 -3.06
C GLY A 94 -31.20 -1.38 -1.80
N ALA A 95 -30.86 -0.58 -0.79
CA ALA A 95 -31.67 -0.46 0.44
C ALA A 95 -32.99 0.29 0.18
N VAL A 96 -32.99 1.28 -0.69
CA VAL A 96 -34.21 1.96 -1.15
C VAL A 96 -35.16 0.98 -1.84
N GLU A 97 -34.60 0.04 -2.66
CA GLU A 97 -35.39 -0.96 -3.37
C GLU A 97 -36.00 -2.05 -2.44
N LYS A 98 -35.19 -2.57 -1.49
CA LYS A 98 -35.52 -3.79 -0.70
C LYS A 98 -35.58 -3.59 0.81
N GLY A 99 -35.30 -2.39 1.30
CA GLY A 99 -35.22 -2.07 2.72
C GLY A 99 -33.87 -2.36 3.36
N VAL A 100 -33.11 -3.34 2.87
CA VAL A 100 -31.74 -3.66 3.32
C VAL A 100 -30.88 -4.04 2.14
N ALA A 101 -29.64 -3.56 2.13
CA ALA A 101 -28.63 -3.94 1.14
C ALA A 101 -27.22 -4.05 1.75
N LEU A 102 -26.41 -4.95 1.22
CA LEU A 102 -25.01 -5.12 1.62
C LEU A 102 -24.17 -5.69 0.47
N PRO A 103 -22.86 -5.37 0.43
CA PRO A 103 -21.97 -5.92 -0.58
C PRO A 103 -21.49 -7.32 -0.19
N LEU A 104 -21.45 -8.20 -1.18
CA LEU A 104 -21.03 -9.58 -1.06
C LEU A 104 -19.95 -9.90 -2.10
N LEU A 105 -18.92 -10.65 -1.68
CA LEU A 105 -17.90 -11.19 -2.57
C LEU A 105 -18.00 -12.71 -2.67
N PRO A 106 -17.73 -13.32 -3.82
CA PRO A 106 -17.59 -14.77 -3.93
C PRO A 106 -16.41 -15.25 -3.08
N LEU A 107 -16.49 -16.49 -2.61
CA LEU A 107 -15.35 -17.17 -2.01
C LEU A 107 -14.46 -17.75 -3.11
N THR A 108 -13.18 -17.39 -3.09
CA THR A 108 -12.15 -17.89 -4.01
C THR A 108 -11.47 -19.14 -3.48
N ASP A 109 -11.29 -19.23 -2.16
CA ASP A 109 -10.64 -20.34 -1.51
C ASP A 109 -11.57 -21.51 -1.28
N SER A 110 -11.04 -22.72 -1.15
CA SER A 110 -11.79 -23.90 -0.72
C SER A 110 -12.14 -23.79 0.77
N LEU A 111 -13.35 -24.19 1.12
CA LEU A 111 -13.83 -24.23 2.51
C LEU A 111 -13.89 -25.65 3.03
N VAL A 112 -13.53 -25.80 4.28
CA VAL A 112 -13.75 -27.05 5.03
C VAL A 112 -14.45 -26.74 6.35
N CYS A 113 -15.37 -27.62 6.75
CA CYS A 113 -15.92 -27.61 8.09
C CYS A 113 -15.02 -28.45 9.01
N VAL A 114 -14.58 -27.86 10.12
CA VAL A 114 -13.67 -28.54 11.08
C VAL A 114 -14.37 -28.97 12.37
N LYS A 115 -15.71 -28.92 12.41
CA LYS A 115 -16.48 -29.18 13.65
C LYS A 115 -16.36 -30.62 14.11
N PHE A 116 -16.35 -31.58 13.17
CA PHE A 116 -16.29 -33.01 13.45
C PHE A 116 -15.20 -33.74 12.63
N GLY A 117 -14.29 -33.01 12.01
CA GLY A 117 -13.27 -33.52 11.11
C GLY A 117 -12.92 -32.45 10.07
N VAL A 118 -12.38 -32.86 8.92
CA VAL A 118 -12.08 -31.98 7.79
C VAL A 118 -13.03 -32.33 6.64
N ASP A 119 -14.20 -31.70 6.63
CA ASP A 119 -15.26 -32.00 5.63
C ASP A 119 -15.28 -30.86 4.59
N PRO A 120 -15.07 -31.13 3.28
CA PRO A 120 -15.20 -30.17 2.22
C PRO A 120 -16.61 -29.54 2.18
N VAL A 121 -16.65 -28.20 2.02
CA VAL A 121 -17.90 -27.45 1.90
C VAL A 121 -18.01 -26.85 0.50
N GLY A 122 -19.16 -27.02 -0.14
CA GLY A 122 -19.47 -26.40 -1.43
C GLY A 122 -19.52 -24.87 -1.30
N ARG A 123 -18.56 -24.16 -1.90
CA ARG A 123 -18.44 -22.69 -1.76
C ARG A 123 -19.45 -21.89 -2.61
N ALA A 124 -20.18 -22.54 -3.51
CA ALA A 124 -21.09 -21.85 -4.45
C ALA A 124 -22.18 -21.04 -3.72
N ASP A 125 -22.64 -21.53 -2.57
CA ASP A 125 -23.73 -20.93 -1.79
C ASP A 125 -23.24 -19.96 -0.71
N TYR A 126 -21.94 -19.75 -0.61
CA TYR A 126 -21.33 -18.88 0.40
C TYR A 126 -20.75 -17.61 -0.22
N ARG A 127 -20.83 -16.53 0.53
CA ARG A 127 -20.28 -15.21 0.16
C ARG A 127 -19.58 -14.60 1.35
N ARG A 128 -18.55 -13.79 1.07
CA ARG A 128 -17.92 -12.94 2.08
C ARG A 128 -18.73 -11.67 2.21
N VAL A 129 -19.12 -11.33 3.43
CA VAL A 129 -19.83 -10.10 3.74
C VAL A 129 -18.85 -8.95 3.82
N GLN A 130 -19.19 -7.83 3.19
CA GLN A 130 -18.50 -6.56 3.39
C GLN A 130 -19.45 -5.52 3.98
N THR A 131 -18.91 -4.40 4.44
CA THR A 131 -19.64 -3.19 4.74
C THR A 131 -19.22 -2.10 3.75
N PRO A 132 -20.06 -1.08 3.47
CA PRO A 132 -21.22 -0.66 4.24
C PRO A 132 -22.47 -1.56 4.07
N LEU A 133 -23.22 -1.78 5.15
CA LEU A 133 -24.59 -2.26 5.09
C LEU A 133 -25.50 -1.03 5.19
N CYS A 134 -26.46 -0.88 4.30
CA CYS A 134 -27.52 0.12 4.41
C CYS A 134 -28.85 -0.56 4.71
N ALA A 135 -29.60 0.00 5.64
CA ALA A 135 -30.94 -0.49 5.99
C ALA A 135 -31.89 0.67 6.30
N ARG A 136 -33.19 0.48 6.06
CA ARG A 136 -34.20 1.38 6.59
C ARG A 136 -34.06 1.47 8.10
N LYS A 137 -34.21 2.67 8.64
CA LYS A 137 -34.04 2.96 10.06
C LYS A 137 -34.96 2.07 10.93
N ASP A 138 -36.23 1.94 10.56
CA ASP A 138 -37.21 1.15 11.30
C ASP A 138 -36.78 -0.33 11.42
N ILE A 139 -36.23 -0.91 10.35
CA ILE A 139 -35.76 -2.31 10.31
C ILE A 139 -34.58 -2.51 11.27
N VAL A 140 -33.55 -1.66 11.15
CA VAL A 140 -32.34 -1.83 11.96
C VAL A 140 -32.60 -1.53 13.45
N ILE A 141 -33.38 -0.50 13.77
CA ILE A 141 -33.74 -0.17 15.15
C ILE A 141 -34.58 -1.31 15.75
N ALA A 142 -35.59 -1.84 15.03
CA ALA A 142 -36.39 -2.97 15.49
C ALA A 142 -35.54 -4.23 15.72
N ALA A 143 -34.58 -4.53 14.86
CA ALA A 143 -33.69 -5.67 15.02
C ALA A 143 -32.79 -5.51 16.25
N TYR A 144 -32.13 -4.37 16.40
CA TYR A 144 -31.22 -4.12 17.51
C TYR A 144 -31.91 -3.94 18.86
N SER A 145 -33.16 -3.50 18.90
CA SER A 145 -33.95 -3.44 20.14
C SER A 145 -34.23 -4.81 20.74
N LYS A 146 -34.38 -5.82 19.90
CA LYS A 146 -34.63 -7.22 20.29
C LYS A 146 -33.36 -8.06 20.44
N CYS A 147 -32.21 -7.51 20.01
CA CYS A 147 -30.94 -8.21 20.02
C CYS A 147 -30.46 -8.46 21.46
N ASP A 148 -30.35 -9.73 21.86
CA ASP A 148 -30.05 -10.22 23.21
C ASP A 148 -28.64 -10.86 23.35
N GLY A 149 -27.84 -10.86 22.27
CA GLY A 149 -26.53 -11.51 22.24
C GLY A 149 -25.53 -10.82 21.33
N GLU A 150 -24.41 -11.47 21.13
CA GLU A 150 -23.34 -11.05 20.23
C GLU A 150 -23.51 -11.70 18.86
N TYR A 151 -23.26 -10.89 17.81
CA TYR A 151 -23.38 -11.31 16.42
C TYR A 151 -22.14 -10.93 15.64
N LEU A 152 -21.83 -11.74 14.63
CA LEU A 152 -20.63 -11.52 13.79
C LEU A 152 -20.76 -10.27 12.91
N ASP A 153 -22.00 -9.98 12.47
CA ASP A 153 -22.30 -8.84 11.57
C ASP A 153 -23.74 -8.35 11.75
N ASP A 154 -24.06 -7.25 11.10
CA ASP A 154 -25.37 -6.58 11.24
C ASP A 154 -26.47 -7.32 10.50
N ILE A 155 -26.14 -8.02 9.40
CA ILE A 155 -27.14 -8.78 8.67
C ILE A 155 -27.61 -10.00 9.49
N ALA A 156 -26.76 -10.59 10.30
CA ALA A 156 -27.15 -11.66 11.20
C ALA A 156 -28.14 -11.18 12.28
N VAL A 157 -27.94 -9.96 12.81
CA VAL A 157 -28.89 -9.32 13.74
C VAL A 157 -30.22 -9.06 13.05
N ILE A 158 -30.20 -8.44 11.87
CA ILE A 158 -31.41 -8.08 11.12
C ILE A 158 -32.21 -9.36 10.77
N GLN A 159 -31.58 -10.34 10.17
CA GLN A 159 -32.26 -11.56 9.72
C GLN A 159 -32.85 -12.38 10.88
N LYS A 160 -32.23 -12.35 12.05
CA LYS A 160 -32.75 -13.06 13.24
C LYS A 160 -33.91 -12.34 13.90
N HIS A 161 -33.87 -11.00 14.01
CA HIS A 161 -34.79 -10.24 14.85
C HIS A 161 -35.82 -9.38 14.09
N SER A 162 -35.56 -9.13 12.79
CA SER A 162 -36.44 -8.37 11.89
C SER A 162 -36.28 -8.89 10.45
N PRO A 163 -36.62 -10.16 10.18
CA PRO A 163 -36.41 -10.78 8.87
C PRO A 163 -37.05 -9.98 7.74
N CYS A 164 -36.28 -9.72 6.68
CA CYS A 164 -36.72 -8.94 5.53
C CYS A 164 -35.95 -9.35 4.27
N ASP A 165 -36.43 -8.90 3.13
CA ASP A 165 -35.71 -9.02 1.87
C ASP A 165 -34.42 -8.22 1.92
N VAL A 166 -33.36 -8.80 1.31
CA VAL A 166 -32.04 -8.19 1.27
C VAL A 166 -31.57 -8.06 -0.17
N ARG A 167 -31.18 -6.88 -0.57
CA ARG A 167 -30.51 -6.65 -1.85
C ARG A 167 -29.02 -7.00 -1.72
N MET A 168 -28.61 -8.03 -2.43
CA MET A 168 -27.19 -8.38 -2.58
C MET A 168 -26.57 -7.48 -3.63
N ILE A 169 -25.51 -6.74 -3.24
CA ILE A 169 -24.71 -5.86 -4.11
C ILE A 169 -23.40 -6.58 -4.39
N GLU A 170 -22.84 -6.42 -5.58
CA GLU A 170 -21.50 -6.89 -5.87
C GLU A 170 -20.49 -6.10 -5.04
N GLY A 171 -19.67 -6.79 -4.26
CA GLY A 171 -18.65 -6.17 -3.42
C GLY A 171 -17.41 -5.79 -4.22
N ASP A 172 -16.54 -4.96 -3.61
CA ASP A 172 -15.25 -4.59 -4.17
C ASP A 172 -14.12 -5.35 -3.48
N PRO A 173 -13.31 -6.16 -4.20
CA PRO A 173 -12.15 -6.84 -3.64
C PRO A 173 -11.14 -5.91 -2.97
N LYS A 174 -11.08 -4.62 -3.39
CA LYS A 174 -10.21 -3.61 -2.80
C LYS A 174 -10.72 -3.09 -1.45
N ASN A 175 -12.02 -3.22 -1.16
CA ASN A 175 -12.63 -2.82 0.11
C ASN A 175 -12.32 -3.86 1.21
N ILE A 176 -11.02 -4.09 1.44
CA ILE A 176 -10.52 -5.02 2.46
C ILE A 176 -10.79 -4.48 3.86
N LYS A 177 -10.90 -5.39 4.83
CA LYS A 177 -10.90 -5.05 6.26
C LYS A 177 -9.48 -5.18 6.78
N ILE A 178 -8.89 -4.09 7.27
CA ILE A 178 -7.57 -4.11 7.90
C ILE A 178 -7.72 -4.75 9.28
N THR A 179 -7.20 -5.95 9.44
CA THR A 179 -7.26 -6.73 10.66
C THR A 179 -5.88 -7.05 11.23
N THR A 180 -4.87 -7.03 10.38
CA THR A 180 -3.48 -7.32 10.72
C THR A 180 -2.54 -6.26 10.15
N LYS A 181 -1.30 -6.21 10.65
CA LYS A 181 -0.26 -5.32 10.09
C LYS A 181 0.05 -5.60 8.62
N VAL A 182 -0.15 -6.85 8.17
CA VAL A 182 0.08 -7.26 6.77
C VAL A 182 -0.92 -6.59 5.81
N ASP A 183 -2.12 -6.25 6.30
CA ASP A 183 -3.14 -5.57 5.50
C ASP A 183 -2.78 -4.09 5.25
N LEU A 184 -1.86 -3.52 6.04
CA LEU A 184 -1.28 -2.20 5.86
C LEU A 184 -0.14 -2.28 4.84
N LYS A 185 -0.48 -2.24 3.55
CA LYS A 185 0.54 -2.17 2.49
C LYS A 185 1.18 -0.78 2.51
N THR A 186 2.31 -0.65 3.17
CA THR A 186 3.17 0.53 3.05
C THR A 186 4.18 0.30 1.95
N SER A 187 4.17 1.14 0.93
CA SER A 187 5.26 1.19 -0.05
C SER A 187 6.21 2.30 0.34
N LEU A 188 7.49 1.99 0.41
CA LEU A 188 8.57 2.93 0.67
C LEU A 188 9.29 3.21 -0.65
N SER A 189 9.50 4.47 -0.98
CA SER A 189 10.24 4.86 -2.18
C SER A 189 11.47 5.66 -1.81
N GLY A 190 12.54 5.48 -2.56
CA GLY A 190 13.77 6.24 -2.41
C GLY A 190 14.36 6.61 -3.75
N ILE A 191 15.21 7.64 -3.73
CA ILE A 191 15.98 8.13 -4.86
C ILE A 191 17.46 8.09 -4.50
N GLY A 192 18.30 7.76 -5.49
CA GLY A 192 19.75 7.84 -5.39
C GLY A 192 20.33 8.51 -6.63
N TYR A 193 21.48 9.11 -6.46
CA TYR A 193 22.25 9.78 -7.50
C TYR A 193 23.73 9.55 -7.25
N ASP A 194 24.48 9.25 -8.32
CA ASP A 194 25.93 9.20 -8.27
C ASP A 194 26.53 9.70 -9.59
N ILE A 195 27.79 10.17 -9.55
CA ILE A 195 28.52 10.68 -10.69
C ILE A 195 30.00 10.29 -10.58
N HIS A 196 30.57 9.71 -11.65
CA HIS A 196 31.96 9.36 -11.72
C HIS A 196 32.66 10.02 -12.91
N ARG A 197 33.91 10.43 -12.69
CA ARG A 197 34.78 10.91 -13.75
C ARG A 197 35.42 9.79 -14.53
N PHE A 198 35.62 10.03 -15.80
CA PHE A 198 36.39 9.15 -16.67
C PHE A 198 37.89 9.44 -16.64
N LYS A 199 38.66 8.38 -16.82
CA LYS A 199 40.07 8.40 -17.22
C LYS A 199 40.26 7.49 -18.45
N LYS A 200 41.39 7.53 -19.13
CA LYS A 200 41.71 6.61 -20.23
C LYS A 200 41.72 5.16 -19.69
N GLY A 201 41.11 4.27 -20.45
CA GLY A 201 40.99 2.86 -20.08
C GLY A 201 40.61 1.95 -21.24
N THR A 202 40.15 0.76 -20.93
CA THR A 202 39.78 -0.27 -21.93
C THR A 202 38.35 -0.77 -21.73
N GLY A 203 37.61 -0.18 -20.78
CA GLY A 203 36.22 -0.53 -20.50
C GLY A 203 35.76 -0.03 -19.15
N ILE A 204 34.45 0.03 -19.00
CA ILE A 204 33.74 0.37 -17.77
C ILE A 204 32.78 -0.76 -17.40
N LYS A 205 32.44 -0.87 -16.12
CA LYS A 205 31.42 -1.79 -15.61
C LYS A 205 30.19 -0.98 -15.18
N LEU A 206 29.02 -1.33 -15.70
CA LEU A 206 27.73 -0.71 -15.33
C LEU A 206 26.68 -1.79 -15.14
N MET A 207 25.99 -1.78 -14.00
CA MET A 207 24.94 -2.73 -13.65
C MET A 207 25.43 -4.19 -13.88
N ALA A 208 26.62 -4.47 -13.33
CA ALA A 208 27.33 -5.76 -13.47
C ALA A 208 27.59 -6.18 -14.94
N THR A 209 27.65 -5.24 -15.88
CA THR A 209 27.92 -5.51 -17.30
C THR A 209 29.18 -4.77 -17.74
N LEU A 210 30.15 -5.52 -18.29
CA LEU A 210 31.37 -4.93 -18.84
C LEU A 210 31.08 -4.33 -20.23
N ILE A 211 31.49 -3.07 -20.40
CA ILE A 211 31.30 -2.30 -21.64
C ILE A 211 32.67 -1.92 -22.16
N PRO A 212 33.16 -2.56 -23.24
CA PRO A 212 34.40 -2.18 -23.88
C PRO A 212 34.34 -0.76 -24.46
N CYS A 213 35.26 0.10 -24.03
CA CYS A 213 35.36 1.48 -24.51
C CYS A 213 36.73 2.05 -24.14
N GLU A 214 37.01 3.28 -24.60
CA GLU A 214 38.27 4.01 -24.31
C GLU A 214 38.33 4.61 -22.90
N PHE A 215 37.35 4.36 -22.04
CA PHE A 215 37.24 4.91 -20.68
C PHE A 215 37.48 3.85 -19.60
N ALA A 216 37.85 4.33 -18.42
CA ALA A 216 37.76 3.65 -17.12
C ALA A 216 37.29 4.69 -16.08
N PHE A 217 36.82 4.24 -14.94
CA PHE A 217 36.41 5.14 -13.86
C PHE A 217 37.58 5.63 -13.00
N VAL A 218 37.47 6.86 -12.49
CA VAL A 218 38.25 7.33 -11.36
C VAL A 218 37.43 7.01 -10.11
N ALA A 219 37.69 5.87 -9.50
CA ALA A 219 36.95 5.37 -8.34
C ALA A 219 37.84 4.56 -7.42
N HIS A 220 37.44 4.35 -6.17
CA HIS A 220 38.06 3.46 -5.18
C HIS A 220 37.56 2.02 -5.27
N SER A 221 36.33 1.80 -5.81
CA SER A 221 35.74 0.51 -6.13
C SER A 221 35.85 0.21 -7.64
N ASP A 222 35.08 -0.75 -8.15
CA ASP A 222 34.92 -0.99 -9.60
C ASP A 222 34.25 0.19 -10.33
N GLY A 223 33.71 1.16 -9.57
CA GLY A 223 33.17 2.42 -10.08
C GLY A 223 31.80 2.31 -10.76
N ASP A 224 31.03 1.23 -10.52
CA ASP A 224 29.69 1.07 -11.10
C ASP A 224 28.73 2.13 -10.57
N VAL A 225 28.81 3.33 -11.16
CA VAL A 225 28.01 4.53 -10.77
C VAL A 225 26.51 4.26 -10.77
N ALA A 226 26.02 3.41 -11.68
CA ALA A 226 24.61 3.09 -11.76
C ALA A 226 24.15 2.18 -10.61
N MET A 227 25.03 1.27 -10.19
CA MET A 227 24.78 0.42 -9.02
C MET A 227 24.92 1.20 -7.71
N HIS A 228 25.84 2.15 -7.62
CA HIS A 228 25.95 3.07 -6.47
C HIS A 228 24.67 3.90 -6.29
N ALA A 229 24.20 4.54 -7.36
CA ALA A 229 22.93 5.27 -7.34
C ALA A 229 21.75 4.36 -6.91
N LEU A 230 21.72 3.10 -7.37
CA LEU A 230 20.69 2.15 -6.97
C LEU A 230 20.77 1.77 -5.49
N MET A 231 21.97 1.54 -4.95
CA MET A 231 22.17 1.28 -3.52
C MET A 231 21.67 2.44 -2.67
N ASP A 232 21.98 3.68 -3.04
CA ASP A 232 21.49 4.87 -2.36
C ASP A 232 19.98 5.01 -2.44
N ALA A 233 19.37 4.70 -3.59
CA ALA A 233 17.91 4.67 -3.72
C ALA A 233 17.26 3.66 -2.75
N ILE A 234 17.84 2.46 -2.62
CA ILE A 234 17.34 1.42 -1.71
C ILE A 234 17.50 1.86 -0.25
N LEU A 235 18.67 2.38 0.12
CA LEU A 235 18.93 2.88 1.48
C LEU A 235 18.01 4.07 1.83
N SER A 236 17.85 5.01 0.92
CA SER A 236 16.94 6.16 1.05
C SER A 236 15.50 5.70 1.27
N ALA A 237 15.02 4.69 0.52
CA ALA A 237 13.68 4.12 0.73
C ALA A 237 13.48 3.56 2.15
N MET A 238 14.53 3.05 2.76
CA MET A 238 14.52 2.53 4.14
C MET A 238 14.72 3.60 5.22
N GLY A 239 14.94 4.87 4.85
CA GLY A 239 15.32 5.94 5.77
C GLY A 239 16.73 5.77 6.35
N GLU A 240 17.59 5.01 5.69
CA GLU A 240 19.00 4.80 6.05
C GLU A 240 19.87 5.91 5.45
N LYS A 241 21.12 6.01 5.94
CA LYS A 241 22.15 6.87 5.35
C LYS A 241 22.68 6.25 4.05
N ASP A 242 23.39 7.07 3.26
CA ASP A 242 23.99 6.71 1.98
C ASP A 242 25.07 5.61 2.05
N ILE A 243 25.52 5.18 0.88
CA ILE A 243 26.57 4.15 0.76
C ILE A 243 27.92 4.61 1.34
N GLY A 244 28.23 5.91 1.33
CA GLY A 244 29.45 6.44 1.92
C GLY A 244 29.53 6.28 3.42
N HIS A 245 28.39 6.24 4.11
CA HIS A 245 28.32 5.89 5.53
C HIS A 245 28.38 4.38 5.78
N LEU A 246 27.86 3.58 4.85
CA LEU A 246 27.85 2.11 4.99
C LEU A 246 29.22 1.51 4.61
N PHE A 247 29.88 2.10 3.61
CA PHE A 247 31.16 1.69 3.05
C PHE A 247 32.10 2.90 3.00
N PRO A 248 32.71 3.31 4.14
CA PRO A 248 33.58 4.47 4.19
C PRO A 248 34.78 4.33 3.24
N VAL A 249 35.11 5.40 2.52
CA VAL A 249 36.21 5.42 1.53
C VAL A 249 37.61 5.30 2.17
N ASP A 250 37.74 5.50 3.46
CA ASP A 250 38.97 5.35 4.24
C ASP A 250 39.11 3.93 4.84
N ASP A 251 38.17 3.04 4.58
CA ASP A 251 38.23 1.64 5.03
C ASP A 251 38.78 0.73 3.92
N ALA A 252 40.02 0.31 4.07
CA ALA A 252 40.74 -0.54 3.11
C ALA A 252 40.04 -1.88 2.77
N ARG A 253 39.02 -2.29 3.52
CA ARG A 253 38.23 -3.48 3.20
C ARG A 253 37.40 -3.33 1.93
N TYR A 254 37.18 -2.09 1.49
CA TYR A 254 36.37 -1.80 0.31
C TYR A 254 37.18 -1.30 -0.89
N ASP A 255 38.53 -1.28 -0.79
CA ASP A 255 39.41 -0.99 -1.90
C ASP A 255 39.23 -2.05 -2.98
N ASP A 256 38.98 -1.62 -4.22
CA ASP A 256 38.68 -2.47 -5.37
C ASP A 256 37.47 -3.42 -5.19
N ALA A 257 36.56 -3.13 -4.24
CA ALA A 257 35.38 -3.94 -4.01
C ALA A 257 34.48 -3.98 -5.25
N ASP A 258 33.94 -5.17 -5.56
CA ASP A 258 32.89 -5.32 -6.57
C ASP A 258 31.56 -4.72 -6.05
N SER A 259 31.02 -3.76 -6.79
CA SER A 259 29.75 -3.12 -6.41
C SER A 259 28.59 -4.12 -6.26
N LYS A 260 28.67 -5.30 -6.88
CA LYS A 260 27.73 -6.39 -6.65
C LYS A 260 27.77 -6.88 -5.21
N ASP A 261 28.96 -7.07 -4.63
CA ASP A 261 29.09 -7.55 -3.25
C ASP A 261 28.58 -6.49 -2.26
N LEU A 262 28.82 -5.20 -2.56
CA LEU A 262 28.27 -4.10 -1.78
C LEU A 262 26.74 -4.06 -1.85
N LEU A 263 26.15 -4.28 -3.02
CA LEU A 263 24.71 -4.36 -3.20
C LEU A 263 24.09 -5.53 -2.44
N GLU A 264 24.76 -6.69 -2.38
CA GLU A 264 24.28 -7.84 -1.59
C GLU A 264 24.14 -7.48 -0.10
N VAL A 265 25.07 -6.68 0.46
CA VAL A 265 24.97 -6.18 1.84
C VAL A 265 23.74 -5.26 2.02
N VAL A 266 23.45 -4.41 1.03
CA VAL A 266 22.27 -3.55 1.06
C VAL A 266 20.97 -4.37 0.98
N LEU A 267 20.94 -5.41 0.12
CA LEU A 267 19.80 -6.31 0.00
C LEU A 267 19.55 -7.13 1.28
N ASP A 268 20.61 -7.56 1.97
CA ASP A 268 20.49 -8.21 3.29
C ASP A 268 19.82 -7.29 4.33
N LYS A 269 20.14 -5.98 4.30
CA LYS A 269 19.44 -5.00 5.16
C LYS A 269 17.94 -4.88 4.83
N VAL A 270 17.57 -4.89 3.55
CA VAL A 270 16.16 -4.90 3.11
C VAL A 270 15.44 -6.10 3.70
N GLN A 271 16.05 -7.29 3.57
CA GLN A 271 15.48 -8.54 4.09
C GLN A 271 15.37 -8.55 5.63
N LYS A 272 16.39 -8.07 6.34
CA LYS A 272 16.38 -7.96 7.82
C LYS A 272 15.29 -7.03 8.35
N LYS A 273 14.90 -6.01 7.56
CA LYS A 273 13.75 -5.13 7.88
C LYS A 273 12.40 -5.76 7.50
N GLY A 274 12.38 -6.97 6.95
CA GLY A 274 11.14 -7.63 6.49
C GLY A 274 10.54 -7.01 5.22
N LEU A 275 11.32 -6.20 4.51
CA LEU A 275 10.92 -5.54 3.27
C LEU A 275 11.32 -6.37 2.05
N ARG A 276 10.69 -6.07 0.91
CA ARG A 276 11.01 -6.67 -0.39
C ARG A 276 11.08 -5.60 -1.45
N LEU A 277 12.06 -5.74 -2.34
CA LEU A 277 12.18 -4.88 -3.51
C LEU A 277 11.04 -5.18 -4.50
N GLN A 278 10.29 -4.17 -4.88
CA GLN A 278 9.14 -4.28 -5.77
C GLN A 278 9.45 -3.85 -7.19
N ASN A 279 10.21 -2.77 -7.33
CA ASN A 279 10.58 -2.19 -8.62
C ASN A 279 11.83 -1.33 -8.43
N VAL A 280 12.66 -1.27 -9.46
CA VAL A 280 13.79 -0.33 -9.56
C VAL A 280 13.79 0.32 -10.94
N THR A 281 14.23 1.58 -10.99
CA THR A 281 14.47 2.28 -12.24
C THR A 281 15.81 3.01 -12.15
N VAL A 282 16.62 2.91 -13.21
CA VAL A 282 17.91 3.61 -13.32
C VAL A 282 17.95 4.35 -14.64
N ALA A 283 18.23 5.65 -14.58
CA ALA A 283 18.50 6.49 -15.74
C ALA A 283 19.99 6.83 -15.76
N ILE A 284 20.70 6.40 -16.78
CA ILE A 284 22.14 6.66 -16.95
C ILE A 284 22.33 7.79 -17.93
N ILE A 285 23.11 8.80 -17.55
CA ILE A 285 23.41 9.97 -18.35
C ILE A 285 24.87 9.89 -18.82
N ALA A 286 25.08 9.66 -20.11
CA ALA A 286 26.39 9.55 -20.72
C ALA A 286 26.34 9.92 -22.21
N GLU A 287 27.26 10.81 -22.69
CA GLU A 287 27.47 11.00 -24.11
C GLU A 287 28.16 9.80 -24.74
N ARG A 288 29.10 9.24 -24.06
CA ARG A 288 29.87 8.06 -24.46
C ARG A 288 30.20 7.19 -23.24
N PRO A 289 30.33 5.86 -23.40
CA PRO A 289 30.06 5.06 -24.61
C PRO A 289 28.56 4.94 -24.91
N MET A 290 28.20 4.49 -26.14
CA MET A 290 26.79 4.15 -26.45
C MET A 290 26.34 2.94 -25.62
N LEU A 291 25.33 3.13 -24.79
CA LEU A 291 24.84 2.13 -23.82
C LEU A 291 23.69 1.26 -24.34
N ALA A 292 22.98 1.70 -25.37
CA ALA A 292 21.79 1.03 -25.89
C ALA A 292 21.99 -0.48 -26.16
N PRO A 293 23.11 -0.96 -26.72
CA PRO A 293 23.32 -2.39 -26.98
C PRO A 293 23.46 -3.24 -25.71
N TYR A 294 23.70 -2.63 -24.55
CA TYR A 294 23.99 -3.31 -23.28
C TYR A 294 22.82 -3.33 -22.30
N ILE A 295 21.75 -2.57 -22.58
CA ILE A 295 20.61 -2.39 -21.66
C ILE A 295 19.98 -3.73 -21.28
N ASP A 296 19.73 -4.61 -22.22
CA ASP A 296 19.12 -5.93 -21.94
C ASP A 296 20.05 -6.82 -21.10
N SER A 297 21.36 -6.76 -21.34
CA SER A 297 22.35 -7.49 -20.52
C SER A 297 22.37 -6.95 -19.08
N MET A 298 22.36 -5.63 -18.92
CA MET A 298 22.27 -4.98 -17.60
C MET A 298 21.00 -5.41 -16.86
N ARG A 299 19.84 -5.38 -17.52
CA ARG A 299 18.57 -5.80 -16.92
C ARG A 299 18.58 -7.26 -16.48
N ASN A 300 19.14 -8.16 -17.31
CA ASN A 300 19.25 -9.59 -17.00
C ASN A 300 20.18 -9.82 -15.81
N ASN A 301 21.35 -9.18 -15.79
CA ASN A 301 22.30 -9.27 -14.68
C ASN A 301 21.68 -8.77 -13.37
N MET A 302 20.99 -7.62 -13.43
CA MET A 302 20.33 -7.05 -12.25
C MET A 302 19.13 -7.89 -11.79
N SER A 303 18.40 -8.53 -12.70
CA SER A 303 17.33 -9.46 -12.35
C SER A 303 17.84 -10.63 -11.50
N ALA A 304 19.00 -11.18 -11.89
CA ALA A 304 19.64 -12.26 -11.13
C ALA A 304 20.14 -11.79 -9.75
N ILE A 305 20.74 -10.59 -9.66
CA ILE A 305 21.29 -10.04 -8.40
C ILE A 305 20.19 -9.60 -7.45
N LEU A 306 19.18 -8.87 -7.95
CA LEU A 306 18.10 -8.31 -7.15
C LEU A 306 17.00 -9.33 -6.82
N HIS A 307 17.01 -10.50 -7.43
CA HIS A 307 15.98 -11.55 -7.32
C HIS A 307 14.56 -11.05 -7.64
N ILE A 308 14.44 -10.14 -8.61
CA ILE A 308 13.15 -9.65 -9.13
C ILE A 308 13.07 -9.83 -10.65
N PRO A 309 11.87 -10.04 -11.21
CA PRO A 309 11.69 -10.21 -12.66
C PRO A 309 12.19 -9.01 -13.46
N CYS A 310 12.71 -9.24 -14.70
CA CYS A 310 13.23 -8.19 -15.58
C CYS A 310 12.21 -7.08 -15.87
N GLU A 311 10.90 -7.39 -15.93
CA GLU A 311 9.83 -6.41 -16.15
C GLU A 311 9.67 -5.40 -15.00
N LYS A 312 10.27 -5.67 -13.84
CA LYS A 312 10.33 -4.78 -12.69
C LYS A 312 11.60 -3.93 -12.63
N ILE A 313 12.47 -4.06 -13.62
CA ILE A 313 13.75 -3.33 -13.72
C ILE A 313 13.71 -2.45 -14.95
N GLY A 314 13.60 -1.14 -14.73
CA GLY A 314 13.75 -0.14 -15.79
C GLY A 314 15.20 0.35 -15.85
N ILE A 315 15.84 0.24 -17.01
CA ILE A 315 17.15 0.86 -17.27
C ILE A 315 17.02 1.67 -18.55
N THR A 316 17.34 2.96 -18.46
CA THR A 316 17.37 3.87 -19.60
C THR A 316 18.72 4.55 -19.67
N ALA A 317 19.13 4.94 -20.87
CA ALA A 317 20.32 5.75 -21.08
C ALA A 317 19.96 6.95 -21.96
N THR A 318 20.52 8.10 -21.62
CA THR A 318 20.34 9.34 -22.36
C THR A 318 21.65 10.11 -22.42
N THR A 319 21.77 11.03 -23.38
CA THR A 319 22.86 12.01 -23.44
C THR A 319 22.56 13.19 -22.52
N ASN A 320 23.54 14.07 -22.33
CA ASN A 320 23.35 15.36 -21.68
C ASN A 320 23.36 16.53 -22.69
N GLU A 321 23.03 16.22 -23.96
CA GLU A 321 22.92 17.19 -25.07
C GLU A 321 24.17 18.08 -25.19
N GLN A 322 25.34 17.52 -24.99
CA GLN A 322 26.66 18.20 -25.03
C GLN A 322 26.81 19.35 -24.00
N VAL A 323 26.04 19.29 -22.89
CA VAL A 323 26.10 20.32 -21.83
C VAL A 323 26.98 19.84 -20.68
N GLY A 324 27.97 20.65 -20.32
CA GLY A 324 28.86 20.47 -19.17
C GLY A 324 29.77 19.23 -19.27
N ASP A 325 30.34 18.81 -18.15
CA ASP A 325 31.30 17.70 -18.10
C ASP A 325 30.67 16.34 -18.53
N LEU A 326 29.36 16.15 -18.33
CA LEU A 326 28.63 14.99 -18.83
C LEU A 326 28.56 15.03 -20.36
N GLY A 327 28.20 16.18 -20.94
CA GLY A 327 28.12 16.38 -22.37
C GLY A 327 29.48 16.37 -23.08
N ASP A 328 30.55 16.71 -22.37
CA ASP A 328 31.94 16.64 -22.86
C ASP A 328 32.52 15.21 -22.78
N SER A 329 31.77 14.22 -22.35
CA SER A 329 32.26 12.85 -22.09
C SER A 329 33.40 12.78 -21.05
N LYS A 330 33.42 13.69 -20.08
CA LYS A 330 34.41 13.68 -18.98
C LYS A 330 33.93 12.91 -17.77
N SER A 331 32.61 12.69 -17.68
CA SER A 331 31.94 11.98 -16.59
C SER A 331 30.68 11.26 -17.08
N ILE A 332 30.15 10.42 -16.22
CA ILE A 332 28.89 9.72 -16.36
C ILE A 332 28.14 9.85 -15.05
N ALA A 333 26.82 9.99 -15.11
CA ALA A 333 25.98 10.04 -13.93
C ALA A 333 24.83 9.03 -14.01
N ALA A 334 24.28 8.69 -12.87
CA ALA A 334 23.08 7.86 -12.80
C ALA A 334 22.12 8.41 -11.74
N PHE A 335 20.83 8.38 -12.07
CA PHE A 335 19.72 8.49 -11.13
C PHE A 335 19.07 7.13 -10.98
N ALA A 336 18.71 6.79 -9.76
CA ALA A 336 17.97 5.56 -9.49
C ALA A 336 16.76 5.82 -8.60
N THR A 337 15.72 5.01 -8.76
CA THR A 337 14.62 4.92 -7.82
C THR A 337 14.43 3.46 -7.38
N ALA A 338 14.02 3.26 -6.15
CA ALA A 338 13.67 1.95 -5.61
C ALA A 338 12.30 2.03 -4.91
N LEU A 339 11.49 1.00 -5.11
CA LEU A 339 10.22 0.80 -4.42
C LEU A 339 10.32 -0.46 -3.58
N LEU A 340 10.10 -0.34 -2.26
CA LEU A 340 10.06 -1.43 -1.29
C LEU A 340 8.64 -1.60 -0.73
N ALA A 341 8.28 -2.84 -0.36
CA ALA A 341 7.04 -3.13 0.37
C ALA A 341 7.21 -4.32 1.32
#